data_e59a71ca34353dc63fd29fb44d799746
#
_entry.id   e59a71ca34353dc63fd29fb44d799746
#
_cell.length_a   1.000
_cell.length_b   1.000
_cell.length_c   1.000
_cell.angle_alpha   90.00
_cell.angle_beta   90.00
_cell.angle_gamma   90.00
#
_symmetry.space_group_name_H-M   'P 1'
#
loop_
_entity.id
_entity.type
_entity.pdbx_description
1 polymer ?
#
loop_
_entity_poly.entity_id
_entity_poly.type
_entity_poly.pdbx_seq_one_letter_code
_entity_poly.pdbx_strand_id
1 'polypeptide(L)'
;MGFNADRFEAAAFTPRTASLPVEALAAFFDEGEPAVWVVRGLSTTELHNAMEAGKRQGSIESIVRAIASSGDQAEAVRSALGLSGKTPGEIAERLEVLVCGSVAPTITLPVAVKLAEAFPIEFLTLTNTITELTGKGFDLVKPAAASQPTPA
;
A
#
# COMPACT_ATOMS: atom_id res chain seq x y z
N MET A 1 -1.75 8.55 -37.10
CA MET A 1 -1.28 7.86 -36.19
C MET A 1 -1.12 8.58 -35.02
N GLY A 2 -1.71 8.67 -34.14
CA GLY A 2 -1.55 9.34 -32.89
C GLY A 2 -2.43 8.73 -31.86
N PHE A 3 -2.57 9.44 -30.76
CA PHE A 3 -3.35 8.97 -29.64
C PHE A 3 -4.83 9.00 -29.99
N ASN A 4 -5.50 7.90 -29.74
CA ASN A 4 -6.94 7.82 -30.02
C ASN A 4 -7.70 8.12 -28.73
N ALA A 5 -8.13 9.36 -28.57
CA ALA A 5 -8.78 9.80 -27.34
C ALA A 5 -10.11 9.11 -27.11
N ASP A 6 -10.86 8.87 -28.17
CA ASP A 6 -12.17 8.23 -28.02
C ASP A 6 -12.02 6.80 -27.50
N ARG A 7 -11.05 6.08 -28.04
CA ARG A 7 -10.82 4.72 -27.61
C ARG A 7 -10.31 4.70 -26.16
N PHE A 8 -9.47 5.65 -25.84
CA PHE A 8 -8.93 5.73 -24.49
C PHE A 8 -10.03 6.03 -23.47
N GLU A 9 -10.90 6.98 -23.84
CA GLU A 9 -11.97 7.36 -22.94
C GLU A 9 -12.95 6.22 -22.71
N ALA A 10 -13.17 5.41 -23.73
CA ALA A 10 -14.10 4.28 -23.61
C ALA A 10 -13.48 3.08 -22.90
N ALA A 11 -12.18 3.06 -22.75
CA ALA A 11 -11.50 1.92 -22.15
C ALA A 11 -11.67 1.92 -20.64
N ALA A 12 -11.64 0.74 -20.06
CA ALA A 12 -11.66 0.59 -18.61
C ALA A 12 -10.30 0.12 -18.14
N PHE A 13 -9.89 0.58 -16.97
CA PHE A 13 -8.59 0.25 -16.45
C PHE A 13 -8.71 -0.29 -15.02
N THR A 14 -7.77 -1.13 -14.66
CA THR A 14 -7.73 -1.70 -13.32
C THR A 14 -6.30 -1.59 -12.79
N PRO A 15 -6.13 -1.39 -11.49
CA PRO A 15 -4.77 -1.30 -10.94
C PRO A 15 -3.99 -2.57 -11.15
N ARG A 16 -2.70 -2.44 -11.40
CA ARG A 16 -1.83 -3.60 -11.45
C ARG A 16 -1.65 -4.13 -10.04
N THR A 17 -1.58 -5.44 -9.92
CA THR A 17 -1.42 -6.07 -8.62
C THR A 17 -0.18 -6.94 -8.61
N ALA A 18 0.30 -7.24 -7.41
CA ALA A 18 1.41 -8.16 -7.22
C ALA A 18 1.19 -8.90 -5.91
N SER A 19 1.61 -10.15 -5.88
CA SER A 19 1.53 -10.97 -4.67
C SER A 19 2.93 -11.14 -4.13
N LEU A 20 3.11 -10.84 -2.86
CA LEU A 20 4.42 -10.91 -2.24
C LEU A 20 4.38 -11.86 -1.06
N PRO A 21 5.32 -12.80 -1.00
CA PRO A 21 5.36 -13.69 0.16
C PRO A 21 5.87 -12.91 1.37
N VAL A 22 5.18 -13.08 2.50
CA VAL A 22 5.55 -12.40 3.73
C VAL A 22 5.65 -13.44 4.84
N GLU A 23 6.60 -14.35 4.70
CA GLU A 23 6.71 -15.47 5.62
C GLU A 23 6.96 -15.06 7.05
N ALA A 24 7.61 -13.93 7.25
CA ALA A 24 7.83 -13.43 8.59
C ALA A 24 6.50 -13.13 9.31
N LEU A 25 5.43 -12.97 8.54
CA LEU A 25 4.13 -12.67 9.11
C LEU A 25 3.20 -13.88 9.13
N ALA A 26 3.73 -15.06 8.85
CA ALA A 26 2.90 -16.25 8.71
C ALA A 26 2.03 -16.51 9.94
N ALA A 27 2.54 -16.16 11.12
CA ALA A 27 1.81 -16.41 12.35
C ALA A 27 0.50 -15.64 12.44
N PHE A 28 0.35 -14.61 11.60
CA PHE A 28 -0.83 -13.75 11.63
C PHE A 28 -1.81 -14.05 10.50
N PHE A 29 -1.54 -15.09 9.73
CA PHE A 29 -2.48 -15.54 8.72
C PHE A 29 -3.23 -16.74 9.27
N ASP A 30 -4.46 -16.93 8.81
CA ASP A 30 -5.27 -18.03 9.28
C ASP A 30 -4.63 -19.35 8.88
N GLU A 31 -4.90 -20.38 9.68
CA GLU A 31 -4.37 -21.68 9.42
C GLU A 31 -4.80 -22.14 8.04
N GLY A 32 -3.87 -22.65 7.26
CA GLY A 32 -4.17 -23.10 5.91
C GLY A 32 -4.07 -22.01 4.86
N GLU A 33 -3.95 -20.75 5.28
CA GLU A 33 -3.82 -19.66 4.32
C GLU A 33 -2.35 -19.37 4.06
N PRO A 34 -1.98 -19.13 2.81
CA PRO A 34 -0.59 -18.80 2.52
C PRO A 34 -0.26 -17.39 3.03
N ALA A 35 0.96 -17.22 3.49
CA ALA A 35 1.42 -15.92 3.98
C ALA A 35 1.81 -15.07 2.78
N VAL A 36 0.81 -14.56 2.09
CA VAL A 36 1.00 -13.76 0.88
C VAL A 36 0.22 -12.48 1.01
N TRP A 37 0.87 -11.37 0.69
CA TRP A 37 0.26 -10.05 0.77
C TRP A 37 0.10 -9.55 -0.65
N VAL A 38 -1.12 -9.20 -1.02
CA VAL A 38 -1.40 -8.72 -2.37
C VAL A 38 -1.50 -7.21 -2.33
N VAL A 39 -0.77 -6.56 -3.21
CA VAL A 39 -0.75 -5.10 -3.28
C VAL A 39 -1.13 -4.66 -4.69
N ARG A 40 -1.46 -3.39 -4.83
CA ARG A 40 -1.81 -2.82 -6.13
C ARG A 40 -1.21 -1.44 -6.29
N GLY A 41 -1.16 -0.98 -7.53
CA GLY A 41 -0.76 0.39 -7.80
C GLY A 41 -1.85 1.36 -7.40
N LEU A 42 -1.50 2.63 -7.30
CA LEU A 42 -2.40 3.68 -6.85
C LEU A 42 -2.79 4.58 -8.00
N SER A 43 -3.98 5.16 -7.89
CA SER A 43 -4.42 6.19 -8.82
C SER A 43 -3.80 7.52 -8.41
N THR A 44 -3.95 8.53 -9.27
CA THR A 44 -3.45 9.87 -8.97
C THR A 44 -4.09 10.41 -7.70
N THR A 45 -5.39 10.17 -7.53
CA THR A 45 -6.08 10.67 -6.34
C THR A 45 -5.53 10.01 -5.08
N GLU A 46 -5.32 8.69 -5.15
CA GLU A 46 -4.78 7.98 -4.00
C GLU A 46 -3.36 8.41 -3.69
N LEU A 47 -2.55 8.61 -4.73
CA LEU A 47 -1.19 9.07 -4.54
C LEU A 47 -1.18 10.46 -3.93
N HIS A 48 -2.06 11.33 -4.41
CA HIS A 48 -2.17 12.68 -3.85
C HIS A 48 -2.56 12.61 -2.37
N ASN A 49 -3.50 11.74 -2.03
CA ASN A 49 -3.92 11.60 -0.63
C ASN A 49 -2.78 11.11 0.24
N ALA A 50 -1.97 10.22 -0.28
CA ALA A 50 -0.81 9.74 0.48
C ALA A 50 0.19 10.86 0.71
N MET A 51 0.40 11.68 -0.32
CA MET A 51 1.31 12.81 -0.18
C MET A 51 0.79 13.83 0.82
N GLU A 52 -0.53 14.03 0.84
CA GLU A 52 -1.13 14.94 1.82
C GLU A 52 -0.98 14.41 3.23
N ALA A 53 -1.01 13.09 3.38
CA ALA A 53 -0.82 12.50 4.70
C ALA A 53 0.56 12.85 5.27
N GLY A 54 1.54 13.01 4.40
CA GLY A 54 2.87 13.40 4.83
C GLY A 54 2.89 14.78 5.49
N LYS A 55 1.88 15.59 5.20
CA LYS A 55 1.81 16.92 5.80
C LYS A 55 0.98 16.93 7.07
N ARG A 56 0.34 15.82 7.41
CA ARG A 56 -0.50 15.75 8.59
C ARG A 56 0.17 14.91 9.66
N GLN A 57 1.31 15.36 10.10
CA GLN A 57 2.08 14.60 11.07
C GLN A 57 1.32 14.39 12.37
N GLY A 58 0.42 15.31 12.71
CA GLY A 58 -0.36 15.14 13.92
C GLY A 58 -1.16 13.86 13.97
N SER A 59 -1.65 13.41 12.80
CA SER A 59 -2.40 12.17 12.74
C SER A 59 -1.52 10.97 13.09
N ILE A 60 -0.31 10.98 12.59
CA ILE A 60 0.64 9.91 12.87
C ILE A 60 0.98 9.89 14.35
N GLU A 61 1.21 11.07 14.92
CA GLU A 61 1.51 11.14 16.34
C GLU A 61 0.38 10.63 17.21
N SER A 62 -0.86 10.91 16.81
CA SER A 62 -2.00 10.41 17.54
C SER A 62 -2.04 8.89 17.52
N ILE A 63 -1.76 8.31 16.36
CA ILE A 63 -1.75 6.86 16.22
C ILE A 63 -0.62 6.24 17.04
N VAL A 64 0.54 6.86 16.98
CA VAL A 64 1.68 6.39 17.78
C VAL A 64 1.32 6.41 19.25
N ARG A 65 0.67 7.48 19.70
CA ARG A 65 0.29 7.61 21.08
C ARG A 65 -0.71 6.52 21.49
N ALA A 66 -1.66 6.22 20.59
CA ALA A 66 -2.65 5.21 20.89
C ALA A 66 -2.03 3.81 20.98
N ILE A 67 -1.09 3.52 20.09
CA ILE A 67 -0.41 2.24 20.12
C ILE A 67 0.48 2.15 21.33
N ALA A 68 1.08 3.26 21.68
CA ALA A 68 2.07 3.30 22.74
C ALA A 68 1.47 3.35 24.13
N SER A 69 0.18 3.44 24.24
CA SER A 69 -0.41 3.40 25.57
C SER A 69 -0.11 2.10 26.25
N SER A 70 0.50 1.19 25.55
CA SER A 70 0.85 -0.08 26.14
C SER A 70 2.33 -0.22 26.45
N GLY A 71 3.06 0.86 26.62
CA GLY A 71 4.41 0.75 27.15
C GLY A 71 5.50 1.39 26.31
N ASP A 72 6.67 0.78 26.33
CA ASP A 72 7.84 1.39 25.73
C ASP A 72 7.84 1.42 24.22
N GLN A 73 6.83 0.86 23.60
CA GLN A 73 6.79 0.82 22.17
C GLN A 73 6.69 2.21 21.55
N ALA A 74 6.27 3.18 22.35
CA ALA A 74 6.16 4.55 21.86
C ALA A 74 7.45 5.05 21.27
N GLU A 75 8.52 4.85 22.01
CA GLU A 75 9.80 5.36 21.56
C GLU A 75 10.30 4.61 20.35
N ALA A 76 10.10 3.30 20.33
CA ALA A 76 10.51 2.50 19.21
C ALA A 76 9.76 2.90 17.94
N VAL A 77 8.45 3.12 18.07
CA VAL A 77 7.66 3.52 16.92
C VAL A 77 8.09 4.90 16.43
N ARG A 78 8.30 5.83 17.34
CA ARG A 78 8.76 7.16 16.95
C ARG A 78 10.08 7.10 16.22
N SER A 79 11.01 6.29 16.73
CA SER A 79 12.30 6.15 16.07
C SER A 79 12.16 5.54 14.70
N ALA A 80 11.36 4.48 14.60
CA ALA A 80 11.18 3.79 13.34
C ALA A 80 10.53 4.69 12.31
N LEU A 81 9.62 5.54 12.73
CA LEU A 81 8.92 6.42 11.81
C LEU A 81 9.64 7.74 11.58
N GLY A 82 10.73 7.97 12.29
CA GLY A 82 11.48 9.22 12.12
C GLY A 82 10.78 10.44 12.68
N LEU A 83 9.82 10.24 13.57
CA LEU A 83 9.04 11.37 14.08
C LEU A 83 9.86 12.32 14.94
N SER A 84 10.93 11.82 15.53
CA SER A 84 11.80 12.67 16.32
C SER A 84 13.00 13.10 15.50
N GLY A 85 13.04 12.76 14.23
CA GLY A 85 14.18 13.06 13.39
C GLY A 85 13.80 13.61 12.05
N LYS A 86 14.46 13.11 11.00
CA LYS A 86 14.25 13.62 9.69
C LYS A 86 13.15 12.96 8.98
N THR A 87 12.56 13.42 8.03
CA THR A 87 11.60 12.87 7.08
C THR A 87 10.41 12.16 7.70
N PRO A 88 9.78 12.72 8.73
CA PRO A 88 8.55 12.09 9.23
C PRO A 88 7.44 12.12 8.17
N GLY A 89 7.44 13.15 7.32
CA GLY A 89 6.43 13.21 6.26
C GLY A 89 6.56 12.10 5.24
N GLU A 90 7.79 11.73 4.94
CA GLU A 90 8.04 10.66 3.99
C GLU A 90 7.54 9.32 4.53
N ILE A 91 7.73 9.09 5.81
CA ILE A 91 7.23 7.85 6.43
C ILE A 91 5.72 7.86 6.47
N ALA A 92 5.12 9.01 6.79
CA ALA A 92 3.67 9.13 6.81
C ALA A 92 3.08 8.83 5.43
N GLU A 93 3.75 9.32 4.40
CA GLU A 93 3.33 9.06 3.03
C GLU A 93 3.39 7.57 2.72
N ARG A 94 4.45 6.90 3.13
CA ARG A 94 4.60 5.47 2.89
C ARG A 94 3.53 4.66 3.63
N LEU A 95 3.18 5.10 4.83
CA LEU A 95 2.13 4.41 5.59
C LEU A 95 0.82 4.47 4.84
N GLU A 96 0.48 5.63 4.30
CA GLU A 96 -0.74 5.77 3.52
C GLU A 96 -0.67 4.96 2.23
N VAL A 97 0.48 4.92 1.60
CA VAL A 97 0.67 4.12 0.41
C VAL A 97 0.36 2.66 0.72
N LEU A 98 0.84 2.18 1.86
CA LEU A 98 0.60 0.79 2.23
C LEU A 98 -0.88 0.54 2.48
N VAL A 99 -1.55 1.45 3.19
CA VAL A 99 -2.97 1.30 3.47
C VAL A 99 -3.77 1.29 2.17
N CYS A 100 -3.51 2.24 1.29
CA CYS A 100 -4.26 2.33 0.04
C CYS A 100 -3.96 1.18 -0.90
N GLY A 101 -2.71 0.72 -0.90
CA GLY A 101 -2.28 -0.29 -1.86
C GLY A 101 -2.44 -1.73 -1.40
N SER A 102 -2.88 -1.96 -0.17
CA SER A 102 -3.05 -3.34 0.31
C SER A 102 -4.41 -3.87 -0.11
N VAL A 103 -4.40 -4.98 -0.85
CA VAL A 103 -5.61 -5.59 -1.35
C VAL A 103 -6.03 -6.74 -0.44
N ALA A 104 -5.10 -7.60 -0.11
CA ALA A 104 -5.35 -8.74 0.75
C ALA A 104 -4.08 -9.03 1.55
N PRO A 105 -4.09 -8.72 2.82
CA PRO A 105 -5.24 -8.22 3.59
C PRO A 105 -5.43 -6.72 3.41
N THR A 106 -6.65 -6.25 3.63
CA THR A 106 -6.87 -4.82 3.76
C THR A 106 -6.50 -4.45 5.19
N ILE A 107 -5.88 -3.30 5.35
CA ILE A 107 -5.39 -2.91 6.66
C ILE A 107 -5.74 -1.46 6.95
N THR A 108 -5.66 -1.11 8.22
CA THR A 108 -5.88 0.25 8.67
C THR A 108 -4.54 0.92 8.93
N LEU A 109 -4.56 2.21 9.13
CA LEU A 109 -3.35 2.96 9.42
C LEU A 109 -2.63 2.46 10.69
N PRO A 110 -3.32 2.17 11.80
CA PRO A 110 -2.62 1.61 12.97
C PRO A 110 -1.90 0.30 12.66
N VAL A 111 -2.49 -0.54 11.81
CA VAL A 111 -1.83 -1.79 11.44
C VAL A 111 -0.57 -1.49 10.63
N ALA A 112 -0.66 -0.52 9.71
CA ALA A 112 0.50 -0.14 8.91
C ALA A 112 1.63 0.40 9.79
N VAL A 113 1.29 1.20 10.80
CA VAL A 113 2.28 1.74 11.72
C VAL A 113 2.95 0.60 12.47
N LYS A 114 2.16 -0.35 12.95
CA LYS A 114 2.72 -1.46 13.70
C LYS A 114 3.61 -2.34 12.81
N LEU A 115 3.22 -2.52 11.57
CA LEU A 115 4.02 -3.28 10.63
C LEU A 115 5.36 -2.58 10.38
N ALA A 116 5.31 -1.27 10.20
CA ALA A 116 6.54 -0.51 9.95
C ALA A 116 7.49 -0.61 11.14
N GLU A 117 6.94 -0.66 12.33
CA GLU A 117 7.76 -0.73 13.52
C GLU A 117 8.35 -2.13 13.72
N ALA A 118 7.53 -3.14 13.57
CA ALA A 118 7.95 -4.50 13.88
C ALA A 118 8.62 -5.23 12.72
N PHE A 119 8.24 -4.91 11.50
CA PHE A 119 8.75 -5.60 10.32
C PHE A 119 9.13 -4.59 9.24
N PRO A 120 10.21 -3.83 9.49
CA PRO A 120 10.57 -2.75 8.55
C PRO A 120 10.94 -3.24 7.15
N ILE A 121 11.50 -4.42 7.02
CA ILE A 121 11.88 -4.92 5.69
C ILE A 121 10.62 -5.23 4.89
N GLU A 122 9.65 -5.90 5.51
CA GLU A 122 8.39 -6.18 4.84
C GLU A 122 7.67 -4.89 4.49
N PHE A 123 7.69 -3.94 5.41
CA PHE A 123 7.07 -2.65 5.16
C PHE A 123 7.67 -1.96 3.94
N LEU A 124 9.00 -1.93 3.86
CA LEU A 124 9.66 -1.29 2.74
C LEU A 124 9.44 -2.04 1.44
N THR A 125 9.49 -3.36 1.49
CA THR A 125 9.28 -4.16 0.29
C THR A 125 7.88 -3.95 -0.26
N LEU A 126 6.88 -3.97 0.60
CA LEU A 126 5.50 -3.79 0.17
C LEU A 126 5.28 -2.39 -0.40
N THR A 127 5.77 -1.37 0.28
CA THR A 127 5.55 0.00 -0.20
C THR A 127 6.34 0.28 -1.47
N ASN A 128 7.53 -0.28 -1.60
CA ASN A 128 8.29 -0.11 -2.82
C ASN A 128 7.59 -0.77 -4.00
N THR A 129 7.01 -1.95 -3.77
CA THR A 129 6.30 -2.64 -4.84
C THR A 129 5.07 -1.85 -5.26
N ILE A 130 4.33 -1.29 -4.30
CA ILE A 130 3.17 -0.46 -4.63
C ILE A 130 3.61 0.73 -5.48
N THR A 131 4.72 1.35 -5.11
CA THR A 131 5.24 2.48 -5.86
C THR A 131 5.63 2.08 -7.27
N GLU A 132 6.26 0.92 -7.43
CA GLU A 132 6.62 0.44 -8.75
C GLU A 132 5.39 0.18 -9.61
N LEU A 133 4.37 -0.44 -9.04
CA LEU A 133 3.14 -0.70 -9.77
C LEU A 133 2.46 0.60 -10.15
N THR A 134 2.49 1.57 -9.26
CA THR A 134 1.92 2.89 -9.53
C THR A 134 2.61 3.52 -10.72
N GLY A 135 3.94 3.39 -10.78
CA GLY A 135 4.71 3.98 -11.87
C GLY A 135 4.42 3.35 -13.22
N LYS A 136 3.91 2.11 -13.23
CA LYS A 136 3.58 1.44 -14.48
C LYS A 136 2.18 1.79 -14.98
N GLY A 137 1.40 2.46 -14.18
CA GLY A 137 0.04 2.80 -14.54
C GLY A 137 -0.90 1.61 -14.39
N PHE A 138 -2.15 1.82 -14.76
CA PHE A 138 -3.15 0.76 -14.64
C PHE A 138 -3.15 -0.11 -15.87
N ASP A 139 -3.65 -1.32 -15.73
CA ASP A 139 -3.79 -2.23 -16.85
C ASP A 139 -5.11 -2.01 -17.54
N LEU A 140 -5.10 -2.23 -18.84
CA LEU A 140 -6.33 -2.18 -19.62
C LEU A 140 -7.15 -3.40 -19.25
N VAL A 141 -8.42 -3.19 -18.91
CA VAL A 141 -9.30 -4.29 -18.59
C VAL A 141 -9.74 -4.93 -19.88
N LYS A 142 -9.52 -6.24 -20.01
CA LYS A 142 -9.92 -6.94 -21.19
C LYS A 142 -11.35 -7.40 -21.04
N PRO A 143 -12.20 -7.12 -22.02
CA PRO A 143 -13.59 -7.55 -21.93
C PRO A 143 -13.65 -9.07 -21.83
N ALA A 144 -14.42 -9.56 -20.89
CA ALA A 144 -14.53 -11.00 -20.70
C ALA A 144 -15.03 -11.68 -21.95
N ALA A 145 -15.99 -11.07 -22.58
CA ALA A 145 -16.55 -11.65 -23.77
C ALA A 145 -15.52 -11.77 -24.86
N ALA A 146 -14.70 -10.78 -24.97
CA ALA A 146 -13.69 -10.79 -25.98
C ALA A 146 -12.67 -11.85 -25.68
N SER A 147 -12.50 -12.14 -24.44
CA SER A 147 -11.48 -13.08 -24.09
C SER A 147 -11.92 -14.48 -24.38
N GLN A 148 -13.19 -14.67 -24.79
CA GLN A 148 -13.57 -15.89 -24.97
C GLN A 148 -13.54 -16.30 -26.25
N PRO A 149 -13.01 -16.61 -26.78
CA PRO A 149 -12.87 -16.89 -27.96
C PRO A 149 -13.40 -17.98 -28.41
N THR A 150 -13.77 -18.36 -28.22
CA THR A 150 -14.12 -19.24 -28.60
C THR A 150 -14.14 -19.79 -29.45
N PRO A 151 -13.96 -19.98 -29.78
CA PRO A 151 -13.82 -20.58 -30.51
C PRO A 151 -14.33 -21.31 -31.17
N ALA A 152 -14.68 -21.47 -31.26
CA ALA A 152 -15.36 -22.29 -31.92
C ALA A 152 -14.96 -23.09 -32.51
#